data_b66c499455656dc7e9e11c6e2c3f8bbb
#
_entry.id   b66c499455656dc7e9e11c6e2c3f8bbb
#
_cell.length_a   1.000
_cell.length_b   1.000
_cell.length_c   1.000
_cell.angle_alpha   90.00
_cell.angle_beta   90.00
_cell.angle_gamma   90.00
#
_symmetry.space_group_name_H-M   'P 1'
#
loop_
_entity.id
_entity.type
_entity.pdbx_description
1 polymer ?
#
loop_
_entity_poly.entity_id
_entity_poly.type
_entity_poly.pdbx_seq_one_letter_code
_entity_poly.pdbx_strand_id
1 'polypeptide(L)'
;MDCPIKYINDYIDSYRTNVQDLDIEEFRKKLFENYSIMSKYNEDDKLLIVYHKYDLPTNSQLEQDCRSLVIDMENLKVISYTCPNPIYNKDAQQFLLNNDNLNLEIYKCYEGTILSLFNHKNKWYLTTRRCLDSKQSIMNN
;
A
#
# COMPACT_ATOMS: atom_id res chain seq x y z
N MET A 1 -11.95 -15.29 -5.61
CA MET A 1 -10.59 -14.65 -5.48
C MET A 1 -10.73 -13.58 -4.43
N ASP A 2 -10.01 -13.71 -3.32
CA ASP A 2 -10.10 -12.72 -2.24
C ASP A 2 -9.51 -11.39 -2.72
N CYS A 3 -10.10 -10.28 -2.24
CA CYS A 3 -9.60 -8.94 -2.56
C CYS A 3 -8.18 -8.79 -2.02
N PRO A 4 -7.18 -8.50 -2.88
CA PRO A 4 -5.77 -8.44 -2.46
C PRO A 4 -5.46 -7.30 -1.48
N ILE A 5 -6.41 -6.38 -1.26
CA ILE A 5 -6.31 -5.22 -0.36
C ILE A 5 -7.46 -5.21 0.65
N LYS A 6 -7.88 -6.39 1.11
CA LYS A 6 -9.03 -6.53 1.99
C LYS A 6 -8.86 -5.75 3.30
N TYR A 7 -7.71 -5.92 3.96
CA TYR A 7 -7.50 -5.38 5.30
C TYR A 7 -7.43 -3.85 5.34
N ILE A 8 -6.86 -3.23 4.31
CA ILE A 8 -6.88 -1.76 4.23
C ILE A 8 -8.29 -1.23 3.90
N ASN A 9 -9.06 -1.94 3.08
CA ASN A 9 -10.45 -1.56 2.82
C ASN A 9 -11.30 -1.70 4.08
N ASP A 10 -11.18 -2.81 4.83
CA ASP A 10 -11.86 -3.02 6.11
C ASP A 10 -11.48 -1.91 7.13
N TYR A 11 -10.22 -1.51 7.17
CA TYR A 11 -9.76 -0.41 8.00
C TYR A 11 -10.39 0.93 7.60
N ILE A 12 -10.40 1.26 6.32
CA ILE A 12 -11.03 2.47 5.77
C ILE A 12 -12.52 2.51 6.11
N ASP A 13 -13.23 1.40 5.92
CA ASP A 13 -14.65 1.31 6.19
C ASP A 13 -14.96 1.45 7.70
N SER A 14 -14.14 0.84 8.56
CA SER A 14 -14.21 1.03 10.01
C SER A 14 -13.96 2.49 10.41
N TYR A 15 -12.97 3.13 9.82
CA TYR A 15 -12.68 4.55 10.08
C TYR A 15 -13.84 5.43 9.67
N ARG A 16 -14.39 5.23 8.46
CA ARG A 16 -15.55 5.96 7.95
C ARG A 16 -16.78 5.86 8.84
N THR A 17 -17.00 4.68 9.43
CA THR A 17 -18.16 4.43 10.31
C THR A 17 -18.04 5.13 11.66
N ASN A 18 -16.81 5.31 12.15
CA ASN A 18 -16.53 5.83 13.49
C ASN A 18 -16.27 7.34 13.55
N VAL A 19 -16.14 8.01 12.40
CA VAL A 19 -15.76 9.43 12.33
C VAL A 19 -16.81 10.21 11.53
N GLN A 20 -17.35 11.29 12.11
CA GLN A 20 -18.34 12.14 11.45
C GLN A 20 -17.71 13.00 10.35
N ASP A 21 -16.49 13.52 10.61
CA ASP A 21 -15.72 14.32 9.65
C ASP A 21 -14.36 13.68 9.42
N LEU A 22 -13.95 13.64 8.15
CA LEU A 22 -12.66 13.10 7.78
C LEU A 22 -11.52 14.04 8.22
N ASP A 23 -10.79 13.64 9.25
CA ASP A 23 -9.53 14.24 9.64
C ASP A 23 -8.36 13.42 9.07
N ILE A 24 -7.72 13.98 8.05
CA ILE A 24 -6.60 13.32 7.33
C ILE A 24 -5.39 13.14 8.26
N GLU A 25 -5.11 14.10 9.12
CA GLU A 25 -3.97 14.00 10.04
C GLU A 25 -4.23 12.95 11.12
N GLU A 26 -5.46 12.87 11.64
CA GLU A 26 -5.84 11.79 12.57
C GLU A 26 -5.78 10.42 11.89
N PHE A 27 -6.26 10.30 10.67
CA PHE A 27 -6.19 9.06 9.88
C PHE A 27 -4.72 8.59 9.71
N ARG A 28 -3.84 9.48 9.30
CA ARG A 28 -2.40 9.22 9.15
C ARG A 28 -1.73 8.84 10.46
N LYS A 29 -2.05 9.57 11.52
CA LYS A 29 -1.54 9.33 12.87
C LYS A 29 -1.91 7.94 13.38
N LYS A 30 -3.16 7.53 13.24
CA LYS A 30 -3.62 6.19 13.63
C LYS A 30 -2.95 5.07 12.83
N LEU A 31 -2.74 5.25 11.52
CA LEU A 31 -1.99 4.29 10.69
C LEU A 31 -0.55 4.13 11.19
N PHE A 32 0.09 5.24 11.56
CA PHE A 32 1.46 5.20 12.04
C PHE A 32 1.58 4.61 13.45
N GLU A 33 0.79 5.09 14.40
CA GLU A 33 0.89 4.69 15.81
C GLU A 33 0.50 3.22 16.04
N ASN A 34 -0.54 2.74 15.36
CA ASN A 34 -1.05 1.40 15.56
C ASN A 34 -0.38 0.33 14.67
N TYR A 35 0.16 0.71 13.51
CA TYR A 35 0.63 -0.25 12.51
C TYR A 35 2.00 0.10 11.90
N SER A 36 2.68 1.14 12.37
CA SER A 36 3.95 1.61 11.78
C SER A 36 3.87 1.91 10.28
N ILE A 37 2.68 2.21 9.78
CA ILE A 37 2.43 2.52 8.38
C ILE A 37 2.72 3.99 8.13
N MET A 38 3.61 4.24 7.19
CA MET A 38 4.02 5.59 6.78
C MET A 38 3.08 6.13 5.70
N SER A 39 2.96 7.45 5.66
CA SER A 39 2.15 8.09 4.63
C SER A 39 2.69 9.46 4.21
N LYS A 40 2.40 9.85 2.98
CA LYS A 40 2.62 11.21 2.46
C LYS A 40 1.35 11.69 1.80
N TYR A 41 0.89 12.87 2.20
CA TYR A 41 -0.31 13.49 1.65
C TYR A 41 0.06 14.56 0.63
N ASN A 42 -0.63 14.54 -0.49
CA ASN A 42 -0.60 15.59 -1.50
C ASN A 42 -1.90 16.39 -1.42
N GLU A 43 -1.81 17.64 -0.99
CA GLU A 43 -2.99 18.51 -0.77
C GLU A 43 -3.67 18.90 -2.08
N ASP A 44 -2.90 19.11 -3.15
CA ASP A 44 -3.43 19.58 -4.43
C ASP A 44 -4.32 18.52 -5.10
N ASP A 45 -3.87 17.28 -5.06
CA ASP A 45 -4.57 16.14 -5.69
C ASP A 45 -5.48 15.39 -4.71
N LYS A 46 -5.46 15.72 -3.40
CA LYS A 46 -6.16 15.02 -2.32
C LYS A 46 -5.82 13.53 -2.25
N LEU A 47 -4.59 13.19 -2.56
CA LEU A 47 -4.09 11.82 -2.60
C LEU A 47 -3.14 11.52 -1.43
N LEU A 48 -3.36 10.37 -0.79
CA LEU A 48 -2.49 9.85 0.26
C LEU A 48 -1.75 8.63 -0.28
N ILE A 49 -0.42 8.73 -0.40
CA ILE A 49 0.40 7.54 -0.61
C ILE A 49 0.72 6.90 0.73
N VAL A 50 0.48 5.60 0.82
CA VAL A 50 0.65 4.81 2.04
C VAL A 50 1.65 3.70 1.77
N TYR A 51 2.60 3.51 2.68
CA TYR A 51 3.64 2.50 2.53
C TYR A 51 4.16 2.01 3.87
N HIS A 52 4.52 0.72 3.92
CA HIS A 52 5.20 0.15 5.08
C HIS A 52 6.70 0.48 5.06
N LYS A 53 7.31 0.68 6.22
CA LYS A 53 8.75 0.92 6.32
C LYS A 53 9.52 -0.35 5.99
N TYR A 54 10.46 -0.26 5.04
CA TYR A 54 11.13 -1.43 4.45
C TYR A 54 11.88 -2.31 5.46
N ASP A 55 12.45 -1.69 6.49
CA ASP A 55 13.35 -2.37 7.44
C ASP A 55 12.62 -2.95 8.65
N LEU A 56 11.30 -2.87 8.70
CA LEU A 56 10.50 -3.41 9.79
C LEU A 56 9.77 -4.67 9.31
N PRO A 57 9.72 -5.72 10.16
CA PRO A 57 8.86 -6.86 9.89
C PRO A 57 7.39 -6.42 9.84
N THR A 58 6.61 -7.05 9.00
CA THR A 58 5.15 -6.87 9.00
C THR A 58 4.54 -7.75 10.08
N ASN A 59 3.81 -7.11 11.01
CA ASN A 59 3.20 -7.79 12.15
C ASN A 59 1.70 -8.06 11.93
N SER A 60 1.12 -7.47 10.90
CA SER A 60 -0.31 -7.61 10.59
C SER A 60 -0.57 -7.73 9.09
N GLN A 61 -1.74 -8.24 8.74
CA GLN A 61 -2.19 -8.32 7.35
C GLN A 61 -2.40 -6.91 6.75
N LEU A 62 -2.83 -5.95 7.57
CA LEU A 62 -2.95 -4.55 7.16
C LEU A 62 -1.59 -3.96 6.73
N GLU A 63 -0.53 -4.24 7.48
CA GLU A 63 0.82 -3.80 7.12
C GLU A 63 1.30 -4.44 5.81
N GLN A 64 0.92 -5.70 5.55
CA GLN A 64 1.23 -6.39 4.30
C GLN A 64 0.51 -5.76 3.10
N ASP A 65 -0.76 -5.39 3.25
CA ASP A 65 -1.51 -4.66 2.21
C ASP A 65 -0.86 -3.32 1.90
N CYS A 66 -0.32 -2.64 2.91
CA CYS A 66 0.25 -1.29 2.82
C CYS A 66 1.69 -1.24 2.31
N ARG A 67 2.13 -2.16 1.45
CA ARG A 67 3.46 -2.06 0.83
C ARG A 67 3.63 -0.78 0.01
N SER A 68 2.66 -0.49 -0.83
CA SER A 68 2.54 0.75 -1.60
C SER A 68 1.15 0.84 -2.20
N LEU A 69 0.38 1.78 -1.75
CA LEU A 69 -0.94 2.07 -2.30
C LEU A 69 -1.23 3.57 -2.24
N VAL A 70 -2.20 4.00 -3.04
CA VAL A 70 -2.67 5.38 -3.08
C VAL A 70 -4.15 5.41 -2.76
N ILE A 71 -4.53 6.26 -1.80
CA ILE A 71 -5.91 6.48 -1.38
C ILE A 71 -6.35 7.86 -1.85
N ASP A 72 -7.49 7.93 -2.54
CA ASP A 72 -8.24 9.18 -2.75
C ASP A 72 -8.92 9.56 -1.44
N MET A 73 -8.47 10.64 -0.82
CA MET A 73 -8.96 11.08 0.50
C MET A 73 -10.31 11.81 0.43
N GLU A 74 -10.76 12.22 -0.76
CA GLU A 74 -12.12 12.76 -0.89
C GLU A 74 -13.19 11.67 -0.78
N ASN A 75 -12.88 10.48 -1.33
CA ASN A 75 -13.82 9.37 -1.37
C ASN A 75 -13.42 8.22 -0.42
N LEU A 76 -12.29 8.34 0.26
CA LEU A 76 -11.69 7.27 1.07
C LEU A 76 -11.65 5.94 0.31
N LYS A 77 -11.03 5.95 -0.87
CA LYS A 77 -10.97 4.80 -1.75
C LYS A 77 -9.55 4.53 -2.22
N VAL A 78 -9.11 3.29 -2.14
CA VAL A 78 -7.85 2.87 -2.76
C VAL A 78 -8.00 2.95 -4.28
N ILE A 79 -7.14 3.74 -4.93
CA ILE A 79 -7.15 3.98 -6.39
C ILE A 79 -5.95 3.37 -7.11
N SER A 80 -4.89 3.07 -6.39
CA SER A 80 -3.72 2.38 -6.93
C SER A 80 -3.12 1.47 -5.87
N TYR A 81 -2.67 0.31 -6.32
CA TYR A 81 -2.10 -0.73 -5.48
C TYR A 81 -1.06 -1.51 -6.27
N THR A 82 0.04 -1.86 -5.67
CA THR A 82 1.08 -2.66 -6.34
C THR A 82 0.91 -4.15 -6.06
N CYS A 83 1.37 -4.59 -4.91
CA CYS A 83 1.28 -5.96 -4.43
C CYS A 83 1.56 -5.97 -2.92
N PRO A 84 1.16 -6.99 -2.16
CA PRO A 84 1.54 -7.14 -0.77
C PRO A 84 3.05 -7.30 -0.61
N ASN A 85 3.53 -7.16 0.62
CA ASN A 85 4.93 -7.44 0.92
C ASN A 85 5.25 -8.89 0.55
N PRO A 86 6.27 -9.14 -0.29
CA PRO A 86 6.65 -10.49 -0.65
C PRO A 86 7.29 -11.20 0.54
N ILE A 87 7.10 -12.50 0.58
CA ILE A 87 7.83 -13.39 1.47
C ILE A 87 9.03 -13.99 0.73
N TYR A 88 10.12 -14.24 1.44
CA TYR A 88 11.38 -14.63 0.83
C TYR A 88 11.95 -15.91 1.44
N ASN A 89 12.79 -16.61 0.69
CA ASN A 89 13.65 -17.67 1.15
C ASN A 89 12.92 -18.74 1.98
N LYS A 90 13.33 -18.96 3.22
CA LYS A 90 12.78 -19.99 4.11
C LYS A 90 11.30 -19.80 4.39
N ASP A 91 10.85 -18.56 4.57
CA ASP A 91 9.44 -18.25 4.85
C ASP A 91 8.57 -18.56 3.62
N ALA A 92 9.06 -18.25 2.41
CA ALA A 92 8.39 -18.62 1.16
C ALA A 92 8.33 -20.15 0.98
N GLN A 93 9.43 -20.85 1.26
CA GLN A 93 9.44 -22.31 1.22
C GLN A 93 8.44 -22.91 2.21
N GLN A 94 8.43 -22.42 3.46
CA GLN A 94 7.50 -22.90 4.47
C GLN A 94 6.03 -22.62 4.10
N PHE A 95 5.77 -21.44 3.51
CA PHE A 95 4.44 -21.10 3.01
C PHE A 95 3.98 -22.06 1.92
N LEU A 96 4.84 -22.39 0.96
CA LEU A 96 4.53 -23.34 -0.11
C LEU A 96 4.29 -24.75 0.43
N LEU A 97 5.10 -25.21 1.38
CA LEU A 97 4.94 -26.54 2.00
C LEU A 97 3.64 -26.68 2.82
N ASN A 98 3.17 -25.56 3.38
CA ASN A 98 1.95 -25.59 4.20
C ASN A 98 0.66 -25.38 3.38
N ASN A 99 0.76 -25.15 2.07
CA ASN A 99 -0.37 -24.81 1.21
C ASN A 99 -0.33 -25.62 -0.09
N ASP A 100 -0.53 -26.92 -0.01
CA ASP A 100 -0.39 -27.87 -1.14
C ASP A 100 -1.36 -27.62 -2.32
N ASN A 101 -2.44 -26.87 -2.10
CA ASN A 101 -3.48 -26.63 -3.12
C ASN A 101 -3.41 -25.26 -3.78
N LEU A 102 -2.26 -24.57 -3.70
CA LEU A 102 -2.10 -23.27 -4.34
C LEU A 102 -2.01 -23.43 -5.86
N ASN A 103 -2.79 -22.62 -6.58
CA ASN A 103 -2.57 -22.41 -8.00
C ASN A 103 -1.38 -21.49 -8.18
N LEU A 104 -0.20 -22.06 -8.42
CA LEU A 104 1.06 -21.32 -8.52
C LEU A 104 1.30 -20.84 -9.94
N GLU A 105 1.64 -19.57 -10.07
CA GLU A 105 2.17 -18.99 -11.29
C GLU A 105 3.62 -18.56 -11.08
N ILE A 106 4.49 -18.90 -12.02
CA ILE A 106 5.92 -18.62 -11.92
C ILE A 106 6.31 -17.62 -12.99
N TYR A 107 6.83 -16.48 -12.57
CA TYR A 107 7.28 -15.41 -13.46
C TYR A 107 8.76 -15.13 -13.29
N LYS A 108 9.41 -14.70 -14.38
CA LYS A 108 10.75 -14.16 -14.30
C LYS A 108 10.72 -12.81 -13.58
N CYS A 109 11.54 -12.66 -12.56
CA CYS A 109 11.68 -11.43 -11.80
C CYS A 109 12.94 -10.68 -12.18
N TYR A 110 12.86 -9.36 -12.20
CA TYR A 110 14.00 -8.47 -12.46
C TYR A 110 14.20 -7.57 -11.23
N GLU A 111 15.44 -7.30 -10.89
CA GLU A 111 15.77 -6.28 -9.88
C GLU A 111 15.49 -4.89 -10.44
N GLY A 112 15.01 -3.99 -9.57
CA GLY A 112 14.74 -2.62 -9.93
C GLY A 112 13.70 -1.93 -9.04
N THR A 113 13.41 -0.69 -9.39
CA THR A 113 12.36 0.10 -8.74
C THR A 113 11.01 -0.22 -9.35
N ILE A 114 10.06 -0.60 -8.53
CA ILE A 114 8.66 -0.76 -8.96
C ILE A 114 8.06 0.63 -9.17
N LEU A 115 7.52 0.83 -10.37
CA LEU A 115 6.73 1.99 -10.73
C LEU A 115 5.29 1.57 -10.90
N SER A 116 4.36 2.40 -10.44
CA SER A 116 2.93 2.23 -10.67
C SER A 116 2.41 3.37 -11.55
N LEU A 117 1.77 2.99 -12.65
CA LEU A 117 1.13 3.94 -13.56
C LEU A 117 -0.38 3.80 -13.45
N PHE A 118 -1.08 4.87 -13.14
CA PHE A 118 -2.54 4.88 -13.07
C PHE A 118 -3.12 6.23 -13.50
N ASN A 119 -4.40 6.22 -13.89
CA ASN A 119 -5.16 7.43 -14.20
C ASN A 119 -6.18 7.69 -13.08
N HIS A 120 -6.26 8.92 -12.62
CA HIS A 120 -7.27 9.37 -11.67
C HIS A 120 -7.71 10.80 -12.01
N LYS A 121 -9.01 11.02 -12.14
CA LYS A 121 -9.61 12.32 -12.49
C LYS A 121 -8.98 12.94 -13.75
N ASN A 122 -8.79 12.11 -14.78
CA ASN A 122 -8.17 12.48 -16.07
C ASN A 122 -6.69 12.93 -15.99
N LYS A 123 -6.00 12.70 -14.88
CA LYS A 123 -4.57 12.94 -14.70
C LYS A 123 -3.83 11.61 -14.56
N TRP A 124 -2.72 11.47 -15.29
CA TRP A 124 -1.84 10.32 -15.19
C TRP A 124 -0.79 10.52 -14.10
N TYR A 125 -0.61 9.49 -13.28
CA TYR A 125 0.39 9.44 -12.23
C TYR A 125 1.37 8.32 -12.50
N LEU A 126 2.65 8.63 -12.37
CA LEU A 126 3.74 7.65 -12.35
C LEU A 126 4.40 7.72 -10.98
N THR A 127 4.10 6.75 -10.14
CA THR A 127 4.51 6.74 -8.73
C THR A 127 5.60 5.72 -8.47
N THR A 128 6.40 5.96 -7.44
CA THR A 128 7.22 4.94 -6.80
C THR A 128 6.52 4.45 -5.53
N ARG A 129 7.13 3.53 -4.82
CA ARG A 129 6.60 3.02 -3.54
C ARG A 129 6.33 4.14 -2.50
N ARG A 130 7.07 5.23 -2.54
CA ARG A 130 7.05 6.28 -1.50
C ARG A 130 6.75 7.68 -2.03
N CYS A 131 6.65 7.84 -3.32
CA CYS A 131 6.47 9.15 -3.95
C CYS A 131 5.36 9.11 -5.00
N LEU A 132 4.44 10.06 -4.91
CA LEU A 132 3.36 10.22 -5.87
C LEU A 132 3.89 10.66 -7.24
N ASP A 133 4.96 11.46 -7.27
CA ASP A 133 5.72 11.77 -8.47
C ASP A 133 7.07 11.03 -8.46
N SER A 134 7.27 10.13 -9.41
CA SER A 134 8.48 9.32 -9.51
C SER A 134 9.76 10.16 -9.66
N LYS A 135 9.67 11.36 -10.24
CA LYS A 135 10.80 12.28 -10.37
C LYS A 135 11.39 12.71 -9.03
N GLN A 136 10.55 12.83 -8.00
CA GLN A 136 10.99 13.20 -6.65
C GLN A 136 11.77 12.08 -5.95
N SER A 137 11.66 10.83 -6.41
CA SER A 137 12.35 9.69 -5.83
C SER A 137 13.85 9.67 -6.14
N ILE A 138 14.28 10.32 -7.21
CA ILE A 138 15.67 10.31 -7.69
C ILE A 138 16.53 11.37 -6.97
N MET A 139 15.91 12.34 -6.31
CA MET A 139 16.60 13.50 -5.74
C MET A 139 17.04 13.33 -4.28
N ASN A 140 16.82 12.19 -3.67
CA ASN A 140 17.11 11.94 -2.25
C ASN A 140 18.18 10.83 -2.04
N ASN A 141 19.18 10.79 -2.89
CA ASN A 141 20.41 10.02 -2.67
C ASN A 141 21.52 10.91 -2.16
#